data_4104e463f47922572d6345c5a4b4e8f6
#
_entry.id   4104e463f47922572d6345c5a4b4e8f6
#
_cell.length_a   1.000
_cell.length_b   1.000
_cell.length_c   1.000
_cell.angle_alpha   90.00
_cell.angle_beta   90.00
_cell.angle_gamma   90.00
#
_symmetry.space_group_name_H-M   'P 1'
#
loop_
_entity.id
_entity.type
_entity.pdbx_description
1 polymer ?
#
loop_
_entity_poly.entity_id
_entity_poly.type
_entity_poly.pdbx_seq_one_letter_code
_entity_poly.pdbx_strand_id
1 'polypeptide(L)'
;VCQEAEKNGYELDQDSQDQIDSITSNLSLYASVYGYSKPVDYLKAMYGKGATLEGYQNYLRANLTASGYQDSYKDSLTFSADEVSAKDREDSKVYNSYSYNQYYLSSSRYLDDEATNEEKAAAAEADAKTITGTDIQSVADFDAAIAKLEVNADSSAASTALTDNRYTSVSSIIADWISDSSRKEGDKTYIASTSTSTDEDGNEVTTISGYYAVYYTGSTDNQFPLVNVRHILAGFEGGTTDDSGNTTYSDEEKAAAKQTAEDLLNEWKQGEATEDSFAALATEKTTDTGSKDNGGLYENVYPGQMVSAFNNWCFDSSRKPGDTGIVETNYGYHVMYFVGQSEETYREYLIKTDLETDAYNTWYNTLVESVDMTVGDTSHIRTDLVLSANS
;
A
#
# COMPACT_ATOMS: atom_id res chain seq x y z
N VAL A 1 4.70 9.83 24.21
CA VAL A 1 4.02 10.73 23.25
C VAL A 1 3.01 11.63 23.97
N CYS A 2 1.96 11.11 24.68
CA CYS A 2 0.94 11.96 25.32
C CYS A 2 1.52 13.00 26.30
N GLN A 3 2.53 12.64 27.09
CA GLN A 3 3.21 13.58 28.01
C GLN A 3 3.95 14.70 27.24
N GLU A 4 4.53 14.36 26.09
CA GLU A 4 5.18 15.36 25.24
C GLU A 4 4.15 16.24 24.53
N ALA A 5 3.02 15.67 24.09
CA ALA A 5 1.89 16.40 23.54
C ALA A 5 1.36 17.44 24.55
N GLU A 6 1.11 17.03 25.78
CA GLU A 6 0.66 17.92 26.87
C GLU A 6 1.67 19.05 27.16
N LYS A 7 2.97 18.70 27.26
CA LYS A 7 4.05 19.66 27.48
C LYS A 7 4.12 20.72 26.38
N ASN A 8 3.81 20.34 25.14
CA ASN A 8 3.81 21.23 23.97
C ASN A 8 2.44 21.87 23.69
N GLY A 9 1.46 21.67 24.58
CA GLY A 9 0.14 22.29 24.48
C GLY A 9 -0.72 21.77 23.32
N TYR A 10 -0.48 20.50 22.90
CA TYR A 10 -1.30 19.87 21.88
C TYR A 10 -2.68 19.51 22.46
N GLU A 11 -3.72 19.90 21.78
CA GLU A 11 -5.11 19.59 22.11
C GLU A 11 -5.76 18.83 20.95
N LEU A 12 -6.61 17.87 21.27
CA LEU A 12 -7.43 17.17 20.27
C LEU A 12 -8.41 18.16 19.63
N ASP A 13 -8.53 18.06 18.33
CA ASP A 13 -9.52 18.79 17.55
C ASP A 13 -10.97 18.32 17.86
N GLN A 14 -11.95 19.04 17.34
CA GLN A 14 -13.36 18.74 17.57
C GLN A 14 -13.76 17.40 16.97
N ASP A 15 -13.23 17.06 15.79
CA ASP A 15 -13.54 15.79 15.09
C ASP A 15 -13.09 14.59 15.92
N SER A 16 -11.92 14.65 16.53
CA SER A 16 -11.42 13.63 17.45
C SER A 16 -12.28 13.50 18.72
N GLN A 17 -12.79 14.63 19.26
CA GLN A 17 -13.74 14.60 20.38
C GLN A 17 -15.06 13.94 19.96
N ASP A 18 -15.61 14.31 18.82
CA ASP A 18 -16.85 13.75 18.26
C ASP A 18 -16.70 12.25 17.97
N GLN A 19 -15.51 11.82 17.56
CA GLN A 19 -15.20 10.40 17.38
C GLN A 19 -15.25 9.63 18.71
N ILE A 20 -14.67 10.16 19.79
CA ILE A 20 -14.74 9.55 21.12
C ILE A 20 -16.20 9.44 21.58
N ASP A 21 -16.99 10.49 21.40
CA ASP A 21 -18.39 10.52 21.79
C ASP A 21 -19.23 9.53 20.98
N SER A 22 -18.98 9.43 19.68
CA SER A 22 -19.63 8.48 18.78
C SER A 22 -19.32 7.02 19.17
N ILE A 23 -18.04 6.68 19.37
CA ILE A 23 -17.62 5.33 19.81
C ILE A 23 -18.26 4.99 21.15
N THR A 24 -18.25 5.93 22.10
CA THR A 24 -18.81 5.74 23.45
C THR A 24 -20.32 5.56 23.39
N SER A 25 -21.04 6.32 22.58
CA SER A 25 -22.49 6.20 22.38
C SER A 25 -22.89 4.87 21.79
N ASN A 26 -22.08 4.34 20.86
CA ASN A 26 -22.31 3.05 20.20
C ASN A 26 -22.00 1.83 21.08
N LEU A 27 -21.30 2.01 22.23
CA LEU A 27 -21.00 0.88 23.14
C LEU A 27 -22.25 0.13 23.62
N SER A 28 -23.40 0.81 23.75
CA SER A 28 -24.67 0.17 24.15
C SER A 28 -25.17 -0.79 23.07
N LEU A 29 -24.99 -0.43 21.78
CA LEU A 29 -25.32 -1.28 20.64
C LEU A 29 -24.40 -2.50 20.58
N TYR A 30 -23.09 -2.29 20.69
CA TYR A 30 -22.11 -3.38 20.72
C TYR A 30 -22.36 -4.33 21.89
N ALA A 31 -22.59 -3.82 23.08
CA ALA A 31 -22.92 -4.64 24.26
C ALA A 31 -24.15 -5.52 23.96
N SER A 32 -25.21 -4.95 23.39
CA SER A 32 -26.43 -5.67 23.04
C SER A 32 -26.18 -6.79 22.01
N VAL A 33 -25.41 -6.51 20.95
CA VAL A 33 -25.06 -7.50 19.92
C VAL A 33 -24.32 -8.69 20.52
N TYR A 34 -23.45 -8.46 21.50
CA TYR A 34 -22.70 -9.50 22.20
C TYR A 34 -23.41 -10.07 23.45
N GLY A 35 -24.70 -9.77 23.64
CA GLY A 35 -25.54 -10.34 24.70
C GLY A 35 -25.35 -9.71 26.09
N TYR A 36 -24.73 -8.55 26.17
CA TYR A 36 -24.55 -7.79 27.43
C TYR A 36 -25.64 -6.73 27.59
N SER A 37 -26.20 -6.62 28.78
CA SER A 37 -27.26 -5.63 29.07
C SER A 37 -26.72 -4.22 29.38
N LYS A 38 -25.41 -4.10 29.63
CA LYS A 38 -24.76 -2.82 29.95
C LYS A 38 -23.41 -2.71 29.25
N PRO A 39 -23.05 -1.53 28.71
CA PRO A 39 -21.75 -1.29 28.10
C PRO A 39 -20.56 -1.64 29.00
N VAL A 40 -20.65 -1.35 30.30
CA VAL A 40 -19.57 -1.63 31.26
C VAL A 40 -19.33 -3.15 31.43
N ASP A 41 -20.37 -3.97 31.32
CA ASP A 41 -20.21 -5.42 31.44
C ASP A 41 -19.54 -6.01 30.19
N TYR A 42 -19.85 -5.45 29.01
CA TYR A 42 -19.13 -5.73 27.78
C TYR A 42 -17.66 -5.33 27.88
N LEU A 43 -17.36 -4.09 28.34
CA LEU A 43 -15.98 -3.64 28.53
C LEU A 43 -15.20 -4.53 29.51
N LYS A 44 -15.83 -4.96 30.60
CA LYS A 44 -15.20 -5.89 31.56
C LYS A 44 -14.94 -7.27 30.99
N ALA A 45 -15.81 -7.76 30.11
CA ALA A 45 -15.60 -9.02 29.41
C ALA A 45 -14.45 -8.94 28.42
N MET A 46 -14.29 -7.78 27.74
CA MET A 46 -13.26 -7.57 26.73
C MET A 46 -11.91 -7.24 27.36
N TYR A 47 -11.87 -6.35 28.34
CA TYR A 47 -10.61 -5.74 28.83
C TYR A 47 -10.25 -6.11 30.27
N GLY A 48 -11.11 -6.88 30.96
CA GLY A 48 -10.90 -7.32 32.33
C GLY A 48 -11.75 -6.59 33.37
N LYS A 49 -11.77 -7.12 34.60
CA LYS A 49 -12.70 -6.72 35.68
C LYS A 49 -12.56 -5.24 36.11
N GLY A 50 -11.40 -4.65 35.88
CA GLY A 50 -11.11 -3.24 36.20
C GLY A 50 -11.65 -2.24 35.17
N ALA A 51 -12.14 -2.69 34.02
CA ALA A 51 -12.59 -1.80 32.95
C ALA A 51 -13.81 -0.96 33.40
N THR A 52 -13.72 0.34 33.12
CA THR A 52 -14.80 1.33 33.35
C THR A 52 -15.05 2.12 32.06
N LEU A 53 -16.20 2.76 31.97
CA LEU A 53 -16.49 3.63 30.82
C LEU A 53 -15.52 4.81 30.76
N GLU A 54 -15.26 5.46 31.89
CA GLU A 54 -14.30 6.56 31.97
C GLU A 54 -12.87 6.13 31.61
N GLY A 55 -12.43 4.94 32.10
CA GLY A 55 -11.13 4.38 31.71
C GLY A 55 -11.02 4.11 30.23
N TYR A 56 -12.10 3.64 29.60
CA TYR A 56 -12.14 3.41 28.16
C TYR A 56 -12.12 4.73 27.36
N GLN A 57 -12.86 5.75 27.79
CA GLN A 57 -12.81 7.09 27.20
C GLN A 57 -11.42 7.72 27.32
N ASN A 58 -10.77 7.58 28.49
CA ASN A 58 -9.40 8.06 28.69
C ASN A 58 -8.40 7.32 27.80
N TYR A 59 -8.59 6.01 27.59
CA TYR A 59 -7.79 5.23 26.63
C TYR A 59 -7.97 5.74 25.20
N LEU A 60 -9.21 5.95 24.73
CA LEU A 60 -9.48 6.50 23.41
C LEU A 60 -8.83 7.88 23.24
N ARG A 61 -9.00 8.76 24.26
CA ARG A 61 -8.39 10.09 24.24
C ARG A 61 -6.88 10.02 24.16
N ALA A 62 -6.25 9.16 24.96
CA ALA A 62 -4.79 8.99 24.92
C ALA A 62 -4.30 8.49 23.55
N ASN A 63 -5.00 7.53 22.93
CA ASN A 63 -4.62 7.05 21.60
C ASN A 63 -4.75 8.14 20.54
N LEU A 64 -5.87 8.86 20.50
CA LEU A 64 -6.07 9.94 19.54
C LEU A 64 -5.11 11.10 19.76
N THR A 65 -4.80 11.44 21.04
CA THR A 65 -3.77 12.43 21.36
C THR A 65 -2.40 11.96 20.86
N ALA A 66 -2.06 10.69 21.07
CA ALA A 66 -0.77 10.16 20.64
C ALA A 66 -0.65 10.16 19.12
N SER A 67 -1.65 9.64 18.39
CA SER A 67 -1.63 9.62 16.93
C SER A 67 -1.65 11.03 16.34
N GLY A 68 -2.58 11.89 16.77
CA GLY A 68 -2.68 13.23 16.24
C GLY A 68 -1.44 14.10 16.52
N TYR A 69 -0.80 13.93 17.68
CA TYR A 69 0.47 14.61 17.95
C TYR A 69 1.61 14.08 17.11
N GLN A 70 1.66 12.77 16.83
CA GLN A 70 2.63 12.18 15.90
C GLN A 70 2.45 12.72 14.48
N ASP A 71 1.21 12.80 14.02
CA ASP A 71 0.89 13.35 12.70
C ASP A 71 1.25 14.83 12.62
N SER A 72 0.89 15.62 13.63
CA SER A 72 1.28 17.04 13.75
C SER A 72 2.81 17.23 13.74
N TYR A 73 3.57 16.32 14.36
CA TYR A 73 5.03 16.36 14.32
C TYR A 73 5.53 16.13 12.88
N LYS A 74 5.03 15.10 12.19
CA LYS A 74 5.40 14.81 10.81
C LYS A 74 5.06 15.96 9.88
N ASP A 75 3.85 16.52 9.99
CA ASP A 75 3.39 17.67 9.20
C ASP A 75 4.24 18.92 9.40
N SER A 76 4.92 19.03 10.56
CA SER A 76 5.84 20.13 10.85
C SER A 76 7.21 20.00 10.18
N LEU A 77 7.54 18.81 9.69
CA LEU A 77 8.83 18.54 9.09
C LEU A 77 8.94 19.21 7.70
N THR A 78 10.05 19.84 7.46
CA THR A 78 10.39 20.42 6.16
C THR A 78 11.83 20.10 5.83
N PHE A 79 12.12 19.81 4.58
CA PHE A 79 13.45 19.41 4.13
C PHE A 79 13.92 20.34 3.02
N SER A 80 15.14 20.86 3.17
CA SER A 80 15.78 21.69 2.17
C SER A 80 16.24 20.87 0.96
N ALA A 81 16.44 21.54 -0.17
CA ALA A 81 16.98 20.89 -1.37
C ALA A 81 18.37 20.26 -1.14
N ASP A 82 19.16 20.82 -0.22
CA ASP A 82 20.48 20.27 0.13
C ASP A 82 20.33 18.94 0.92
N GLU A 83 19.38 18.85 1.85
CA GLU A 83 19.08 17.61 2.58
C GLU A 83 18.55 16.52 1.65
N VAL A 84 17.60 16.85 0.77
CA VAL A 84 17.09 15.94 -0.26
C VAL A 84 18.22 15.43 -1.15
N SER A 85 19.10 16.34 -1.64
CA SER A 85 20.24 15.96 -2.47
C SER A 85 21.29 15.14 -1.71
N ALA A 86 21.49 15.39 -0.42
CA ALA A 86 22.40 14.61 0.40
C ALA A 86 21.89 13.18 0.59
N LYS A 87 20.61 13.03 0.92
CA LYS A 87 19.96 11.73 1.09
C LYS A 87 19.98 10.92 -0.20
N ASP A 88 19.69 11.54 -1.34
CA ASP A 88 19.76 10.88 -2.65
C ASP A 88 21.15 10.31 -2.98
N ARG A 89 22.22 11.01 -2.57
CA ARG A 89 23.60 10.54 -2.79
C ARG A 89 24.04 9.39 -1.91
N GLU A 90 23.34 9.12 -0.79
CA GLU A 90 23.68 8.01 0.10
C GLU A 90 23.46 6.66 -0.60
N ASP A 91 22.31 6.44 -1.22
CA ASP A 91 22.03 5.26 -2.04
C ASP A 91 20.96 5.57 -3.10
N SER A 92 21.36 6.24 -4.16
CA SER A 92 20.49 6.74 -5.24
C SER A 92 19.60 5.66 -5.88
N LYS A 93 20.04 4.39 -5.88
CA LYS A 93 19.28 3.27 -6.49
C LYS A 93 17.98 2.96 -5.77
N VAL A 94 17.85 3.28 -4.47
CA VAL A 94 16.63 2.99 -3.69
C VAL A 94 15.44 3.86 -4.11
N TYR A 95 15.72 4.99 -4.77
CA TYR A 95 14.69 5.90 -5.27
C TYR A 95 14.32 5.66 -6.75
N ASN A 96 14.92 4.65 -7.38
CA ASN A 96 14.52 4.18 -8.70
C ASN A 96 13.37 3.17 -8.60
N SER A 97 12.62 3.05 -9.70
CA SER A 97 11.69 1.95 -9.92
C SER A 97 12.20 1.03 -11.02
N TYR A 98 11.90 -0.25 -10.91
CA TYR A 98 12.40 -1.30 -11.78
C TYR A 98 11.25 -2.09 -12.39
N SER A 99 11.37 -2.37 -13.68
CA SER A 99 10.42 -3.18 -14.42
C SER A 99 11.09 -4.49 -14.86
N TYR A 100 10.42 -5.60 -14.57
CA TYR A 100 10.95 -6.94 -14.86
C TYR A 100 9.85 -7.99 -14.84
N ASN A 101 10.12 -9.12 -15.49
CA ASN A 101 9.34 -10.33 -15.35
C ASN A 101 10.11 -11.33 -14.48
N GLN A 102 9.44 -12.01 -13.57
CA GLN A 102 10.04 -13.04 -12.72
C GLN A 102 9.23 -14.33 -12.73
N TYR A 103 9.93 -15.45 -12.56
CA TYR A 103 9.34 -16.75 -12.34
C TYR A 103 10.11 -17.48 -11.24
N TYR A 104 9.39 -18.02 -10.26
CA TYR A 104 10.02 -18.78 -9.18
C TYR A 104 9.92 -20.27 -9.44
N LEU A 105 11.08 -20.93 -9.54
CA LEU A 105 11.21 -22.37 -9.71
C LEU A 105 11.46 -22.99 -8.32
N SER A 106 10.39 -23.43 -7.65
CA SER A 106 10.52 -24.12 -6.36
C SER A 106 11.15 -25.49 -6.55
N SER A 107 12.24 -25.76 -5.84
CA SER A 107 12.92 -27.06 -5.89
C SER A 107 12.02 -28.23 -5.44
N SER A 108 11.05 -27.97 -4.57
CA SER A 108 10.09 -29.00 -4.11
C SER A 108 9.17 -29.56 -5.21
N ARG A 109 9.09 -28.91 -6.38
CA ARG A 109 8.29 -29.37 -7.53
C ARG A 109 9.05 -30.36 -8.43
N TYR A 110 10.33 -30.56 -8.18
CA TYR A 110 11.22 -31.38 -9.01
C TYR A 110 11.49 -32.73 -8.36
N LEU A 111 11.51 -33.76 -9.20
CA LEU A 111 11.74 -35.14 -8.81
C LEU A 111 10.71 -35.66 -7.78
N ASP A 112 10.89 -36.88 -7.36
CA ASP A 112 10.02 -37.53 -6.37
C ASP A 112 10.47 -37.26 -4.92
N ASP A 113 9.72 -37.79 -3.97
CA ASP A 113 9.99 -37.58 -2.53
C ASP A 113 11.26 -38.31 -2.04
N GLU A 114 11.79 -39.26 -2.83
CA GLU A 114 13.02 -39.99 -2.50
C GLU A 114 14.28 -39.20 -2.86
N ALA A 115 14.17 -38.19 -3.76
CA ALA A 115 15.30 -37.36 -4.16
C ALA A 115 15.74 -36.42 -3.02
N THR A 116 17.05 -36.20 -2.92
CA THR A 116 17.63 -35.24 -1.97
C THR A 116 17.28 -33.78 -2.33
N ASN A 117 17.39 -32.89 -1.35
CA ASN A 117 17.18 -31.45 -1.60
C ASN A 117 18.20 -30.90 -2.61
N GLU A 118 19.43 -31.40 -2.63
CA GLU A 118 20.47 -31.02 -3.57
C GLU A 118 20.11 -31.46 -5.00
N GLU A 119 19.56 -32.66 -5.19
CA GLU A 119 19.15 -33.19 -6.50
C GLU A 119 17.95 -32.38 -7.02
N LYS A 120 16.97 -32.09 -6.17
CA LYS A 120 15.82 -31.22 -6.50
C LYS A 120 16.26 -29.81 -6.89
N ALA A 121 17.18 -29.22 -6.12
CA ALA A 121 17.72 -27.90 -6.42
C ALA A 121 18.52 -27.88 -7.73
N ALA A 122 19.31 -28.92 -8.02
CA ALA A 122 20.06 -29.04 -9.28
C ALA A 122 19.14 -29.16 -10.50
N ALA A 123 18.02 -29.88 -10.37
CA ALA A 123 17.01 -29.96 -11.42
C ALA A 123 16.32 -28.61 -11.68
N ALA A 124 15.95 -27.90 -10.60
CA ALA A 124 15.39 -26.55 -10.69
C ALA A 124 16.38 -25.55 -11.31
N GLU A 125 17.67 -25.66 -10.99
CA GLU A 125 18.72 -24.84 -11.59
C GLU A 125 18.87 -25.07 -13.09
N ALA A 126 18.78 -26.33 -13.55
CA ALA A 126 18.87 -26.66 -14.96
C ALA A 126 17.75 -26.00 -15.77
N ASP A 127 16.53 -26.00 -15.23
CA ASP A 127 15.40 -25.31 -15.83
C ASP A 127 15.56 -23.79 -15.76
N ALA A 128 16.04 -23.23 -14.66
CA ALA A 128 16.34 -21.80 -14.53
C ALA A 128 17.38 -21.35 -15.58
N LYS A 129 18.43 -22.13 -15.83
CA LYS A 129 19.41 -21.89 -16.92
C LYS A 129 18.75 -21.93 -18.30
N THR A 130 17.83 -22.84 -18.52
CA THR A 130 17.12 -22.99 -19.79
C THR A 130 16.28 -21.76 -20.08
N ILE A 131 15.43 -21.33 -19.14
CA ILE A 131 14.52 -20.19 -19.36
C ILE A 131 15.20 -18.81 -19.29
N THR A 132 16.46 -18.75 -18.91
CA THR A 132 17.30 -17.52 -18.94
C THR A 132 18.41 -17.59 -19.99
N GLY A 133 18.36 -18.59 -20.88
CA GLY A 133 19.38 -18.83 -21.90
C GLY A 133 19.47 -17.74 -22.96
N THR A 134 20.49 -17.82 -23.80
CA THR A 134 20.79 -16.82 -24.85
C THR A 134 19.78 -16.77 -25.99
N ASP A 135 18.95 -17.78 -26.15
CA ASP A 135 17.87 -17.90 -27.12
C ASP A 135 16.59 -17.16 -26.68
N ILE A 136 16.50 -16.76 -25.42
CA ILE A 136 15.41 -15.94 -24.90
C ILE A 136 15.69 -14.47 -25.23
N GLN A 137 14.93 -13.87 -26.13
CA GLN A 137 15.16 -12.50 -26.62
C GLN A 137 14.04 -11.52 -26.25
N SER A 138 12.92 -12.04 -25.74
CA SER A 138 11.74 -11.26 -25.39
C SER A 138 11.05 -11.87 -24.16
N VAL A 139 10.15 -11.09 -23.53
CA VAL A 139 9.26 -11.61 -22.47
C VAL A 139 8.38 -12.75 -23.00
N ALA A 140 7.94 -12.66 -24.27
CA ALA A 140 7.16 -13.74 -24.89
C ALA A 140 7.96 -15.04 -25.05
N ASP A 141 9.27 -14.95 -25.35
CA ASP A 141 10.15 -16.13 -25.39
C ASP A 141 10.35 -16.70 -23.97
N PHE A 142 10.48 -15.81 -22.96
CA PHE A 142 10.61 -16.18 -21.57
C PHE A 142 9.38 -16.95 -21.09
N ASP A 143 8.18 -16.41 -21.33
CA ASP A 143 6.92 -17.07 -21.00
C ASP A 143 6.74 -18.39 -21.75
N ALA A 144 7.08 -18.43 -23.07
CA ALA A 144 7.02 -19.64 -23.85
C ALA A 144 7.99 -20.72 -23.38
N ALA A 145 9.16 -20.34 -22.86
CA ALA A 145 10.11 -21.26 -22.25
C ALA A 145 9.59 -21.81 -20.92
N ILE A 146 9.04 -20.96 -20.05
CA ILE A 146 8.40 -21.35 -18.78
C ILE A 146 7.27 -22.36 -19.03
N ALA A 147 6.40 -22.10 -20.01
CA ALA A 147 5.28 -22.97 -20.33
C ALA A 147 5.71 -24.36 -20.86
N LYS A 148 6.93 -24.48 -21.40
CA LYS A 148 7.50 -25.75 -21.90
C LYS A 148 8.20 -26.59 -20.86
N LEU A 149 8.43 -26.07 -19.64
CA LEU A 149 9.04 -26.83 -18.58
C LEU A 149 8.16 -28.03 -18.21
N GLU A 150 8.78 -29.20 -18.00
CA GLU A 150 8.07 -30.43 -17.68
C GLU A 150 7.22 -30.28 -16.40
N VAL A 151 7.75 -29.57 -15.39
CA VAL A 151 7.04 -29.25 -14.13
C VAL A 151 5.79 -28.38 -14.32
N ASN A 152 5.58 -27.83 -15.51
CA ASN A 152 4.44 -27.00 -15.90
C ASN A 152 3.50 -27.67 -16.90
N ALA A 153 3.73 -28.94 -17.24
CA ALA A 153 3.01 -29.64 -18.31
C ALA A 153 1.46 -29.59 -18.20
N ASP A 154 0.96 -29.57 -16.97
CA ASP A 154 -0.47 -29.52 -16.64
C ASP A 154 -0.96 -28.11 -16.22
N SER A 155 -0.19 -27.06 -16.47
CA SER A 155 -0.51 -25.69 -16.04
C SER A 155 -0.27 -24.65 -17.14
N SER A 156 -0.97 -23.51 -17.03
CA SER A 156 -0.73 -22.33 -17.87
C SER A 156 0.29 -21.38 -17.23
N ALA A 157 1.47 -21.89 -16.85
CA ALA A 157 2.49 -21.12 -16.19
C ALA A 157 3.10 -20.05 -17.11
N ALA A 158 3.24 -18.86 -16.58
CA ALA A 158 3.92 -17.71 -17.18
C ALA A 158 4.65 -16.91 -16.11
N SER A 159 5.50 -15.98 -16.51
CA SER A 159 6.14 -15.06 -15.59
C SER A 159 5.15 -14.07 -15.00
N THR A 160 5.50 -13.53 -13.84
CA THR A 160 4.80 -12.40 -13.24
C THR A 160 5.51 -11.11 -13.67
N ALA A 161 4.80 -10.23 -14.34
CA ALA A 161 5.29 -8.90 -14.70
C ALA A 161 5.17 -7.95 -13.51
N LEU A 162 6.26 -7.24 -13.20
CA LEU A 162 6.32 -6.15 -12.23
C LEU A 162 6.77 -4.90 -12.99
N THR A 163 5.91 -3.90 -13.03
CA THR A 163 6.15 -2.65 -13.76
C THR A 163 6.32 -1.51 -12.76
N ASP A 164 7.35 -0.69 -12.96
CA ASP A 164 7.69 0.45 -12.11
C ASP A 164 7.69 0.11 -10.61
N ASN A 165 8.17 -1.10 -10.30
CA ASN A 165 8.22 -1.63 -8.95
C ASN A 165 9.32 -0.89 -8.16
N ARG A 166 8.97 -0.26 -7.03
CA ARG A 166 9.93 0.46 -6.19
C ARG A 166 11.01 -0.49 -5.68
N TYR A 167 12.25 0.00 -5.58
CA TYR A 167 13.38 -0.79 -5.05
C TYR A 167 13.05 -1.48 -3.72
N THR A 168 12.39 -0.76 -2.82
CA THR A 168 11.97 -1.28 -1.50
C THR A 168 10.95 -2.42 -1.56
N SER A 169 10.27 -2.59 -2.69
CA SER A 169 9.33 -3.70 -2.96
C SER A 169 9.97 -4.83 -3.78
N VAL A 170 11.19 -4.66 -4.23
CA VAL A 170 11.95 -5.71 -4.90
C VAL A 170 12.42 -6.73 -3.86
N SER A 171 12.28 -8.03 -4.17
CA SER A 171 12.84 -9.07 -3.30
C SER A 171 14.33 -8.87 -3.08
N SER A 172 14.79 -8.92 -1.83
CA SER A 172 16.21 -8.79 -1.47
C SER A 172 17.12 -9.77 -2.21
N ILE A 173 16.57 -10.93 -2.65
CA ILE A 173 17.30 -11.94 -3.41
C ILE A 173 17.76 -11.41 -4.77
N ILE A 174 16.94 -10.57 -5.42
CA ILE A 174 17.23 -10.05 -6.76
C ILE A 174 17.60 -8.56 -6.77
N ALA A 175 17.49 -7.87 -5.62
CA ALA A 175 17.62 -6.42 -5.52
C ALA A 175 18.99 -5.90 -6.02
N ASP A 176 20.08 -6.52 -5.61
CA ASP A 176 21.42 -6.10 -6.04
C ASP A 176 21.66 -6.33 -7.55
N TRP A 177 21.13 -7.42 -8.10
CA TRP A 177 21.27 -7.67 -9.52
C TRP A 177 20.46 -6.70 -10.36
N ILE A 178 19.21 -6.46 -9.99
CA ILE A 178 18.29 -5.62 -10.80
C ILE A 178 18.67 -4.15 -10.74
N SER A 179 19.28 -3.71 -9.64
CA SER A 179 19.68 -2.31 -9.41
C SER A 179 21.08 -1.95 -9.92
N ASP A 180 21.80 -2.91 -10.48
CA ASP A 180 23.11 -2.64 -11.08
C ASP A 180 22.93 -1.70 -12.29
N SER A 181 23.62 -0.58 -12.27
CA SER A 181 23.52 0.49 -13.28
C SER A 181 23.96 0.07 -14.71
N SER A 182 24.59 -1.09 -14.84
CA SER A 182 24.96 -1.67 -16.13
C SER A 182 23.83 -2.45 -16.80
N ARG A 183 22.71 -2.72 -16.10
CA ARG A 183 21.58 -3.47 -16.64
C ARG A 183 20.98 -2.81 -17.86
N LYS A 184 20.60 -3.65 -18.82
CA LYS A 184 19.94 -3.24 -20.05
C LYS A 184 18.69 -4.10 -20.25
N GLU A 185 17.70 -3.52 -20.89
CA GLU A 185 16.51 -4.27 -21.33
C GLU A 185 16.93 -5.56 -22.05
N GLY A 186 16.31 -6.66 -21.65
CA GLY A 186 16.63 -8.01 -22.15
C GLY A 186 17.71 -8.74 -21.33
N ASP A 187 18.36 -8.10 -20.37
CA ASP A 187 19.26 -8.81 -19.43
C ASP A 187 18.47 -9.83 -18.61
N LYS A 188 19.06 -10.98 -18.39
CA LYS A 188 18.46 -12.09 -17.68
C LYS A 188 19.41 -12.71 -16.68
N THR A 189 18.85 -13.25 -15.62
CA THR A 189 19.58 -14.03 -14.63
C THR A 189 18.68 -15.05 -13.95
N TYR A 190 19.30 -15.98 -13.24
CA TYR A 190 18.64 -16.75 -12.21
C TYR A 190 19.46 -16.67 -10.92
N ILE A 191 18.77 -16.58 -9.79
CA ILE A 191 19.39 -16.41 -8.48
C ILE A 191 18.77 -17.39 -7.50
N ALA A 192 19.62 -18.10 -6.75
CA ALA A 192 19.16 -19.06 -5.77
C ALA A 192 18.43 -18.37 -4.60
N SER A 193 17.28 -18.94 -4.24
CA SER A 193 16.59 -18.67 -2.98
C SER A 193 16.99 -19.72 -1.96
N THR A 194 17.49 -19.30 -0.82
CA THR A 194 17.92 -20.19 0.26
C THR A 194 17.00 -20.08 1.46
N SER A 195 16.85 -21.19 2.19
CA SER A 195 16.22 -21.24 3.50
C SER A 195 17.18 -21.82 4.52
N THR A 196 17.19 -21.29 5.73
CA THR A 196 17.99 -21.80 6.84
C THR A 196 17.06 -22.46 7.84
N SER A 197 17.40 -23.69 8.24
CA SER A 197 16.72 -24.46 9.27
C SER A 197 17.73 -24.97 10.27
N THR A 198 17.28 -25.42 11.45
CA THR A 198 18.14 -26.06 12.45
C THR A 198 17.95 -27.57 12.37
N ASP A 199 19.01 -28.32 12.25
CA ASP A 199 19.00 -29.79 12.27
C ASP A 199 18.73 -30.36 13.69
N GLU A 200 18.62 -31.69 13.80
CA GLU A 200 18.37 -32.38 15.07
C GLU A 200 19.52 -32.20 16.09
N ASP A 201 20.71 -31.87 15.62
CA ASP A 201 21.91 -31.65 16.44
C ASP A 201 22.06 -30.17 16.85
N GLY A 202 21.13 -29.28 16.40
CA GLY A 202 21.12 -27.83 16.71
C GLY A 202 22.02 -27.01 15.79
N ASN A 203 22.51 -27.54 14.66
CA ASN A 203 23.29 -26.78 13.68
C ASN A 203 22.40 -26.11 12.65
N GLU A 204 22.81 -24.93 12.20
CA GLU A 204 22.17 -24.27 11.07
C GLU A 204 22.50 -24.96 9.74
N VAL A 205 21.47 -25.35 9.00
CA VAL A 205 21.60 -25.97 7.67
C VAL A 205 20.91 -25.03 6.67
N THR A 206 21.67 -24.55 5.69
CA THR A 206 21.14 -23.74 4.60
C THR A 206 20.90 -24.63 3.38
N THR A 207 19.67 -24.61 2.89
CA THR A 207 19.23 -25.36 1.70
C THR A 207 18.73 -24.41 0.62
N ILE A 208 18.86 -24.81 -0.65
CA ILE A 208 18.30 -24.06 -1.78
C ILE A 208 16.82 -24.45 -1.92
N SER A 209 15.93 -23.51 -1.66
CA SER A 209 14.48 -23.69 -1.78
C SER A 209 13.97 -23.54 -3.22
N GLY A 210 14.77 -22.94 -4.10
CA GLY A 210 14.44 -22.73 -5.50
C GLY A 210 15.28 -21.63 -6.16
N TYR A 211 14.84 -21.20 -7.33
CA TYR A 211 15.52 -20.15 -8.09
C TYR A 211 14.53 -19.11 -8.59
N TYR A 212 14.87 -17.84 -8.48
CA TYR A 212 14.21 -16.76 -9.20
C TYR A 212 14.87 -16.59 -10.56
N ALA A 213 14.13 -16.84 -11.63
CA ALA A 213 14.50 -16.46 -12.98
C ALA A 213 13.93 -15.08 -13.26
N VAL A 214 14.76 -14.16 -13.73
CA VAL A 214 14.40 -12.74 -13.92
C VAL A 214 14.75 -12.30 -15.34
N TYR A 215 13.80 -11.63 -15.99
CA TYR A 215 13.99 -10.94 -17.28
C TYR A 215 13.78 -9.43 -17.03
N TYR A 216 14.84 -8.64 -17.19
CA TYR A 216 14.81 -7.19 -16.96
C TYR A 216 14.20 -6.46 -18.16
N THR A 217 13.22 -5.57 -17.89
CA THR A 217 12.55 -4.79 -18.94
C THR A 217 12.81 -3.30 -18.85
N GLY A 218 13.37 -2.80 -17.73
CA GLY A 218 13.75 -1.39 -17.62
C GLY A 218 13.82 -0.86 -16.21
N SER A 219 14.21 0.39 -16.09
CA SER A 219 14.13 1.17 -14.85
C SER A 219 13.83 2.63 -15.15
N THR A 220 13.30 3.34 -14.16
CA THR A 220 13.13 4.78 -14.17
C THR A 220 13.78 5.39 -12.94
N ASP A 221 14.36 6.56 -13.10
CA ASP A 221 14.97 7.35 -12.01
C ASP A 221 13.91 8.16 -11.23
N ASN A 222 12.63 8.06 -11.60
CA ASN A 222 11.49 8.72 -10.98
C ASN A 222 11.56 10.26 -11.00
N GLN A 223 12.32 10.85 -11.93
CA GLN A 223 12.48 12.31 -12.09
C GLN A 223 11.30 12.95 -12.86
N PHE A 224 10.15 12.35 -12.88
CA PHE A 224 8.94 12.92 -13.45
C PHE A 224 8.07 13.59 -12.37
N PRO A 225 7.33 14.67 -12.72
CA PRO A 225 6.49 15.37 -11.76
C PRO A 225 5.31 14.52 -11.30
N LEU A 226 4.89 14.70 -10.06
CA LEU A 226 3.61 14.23 -9.55
C LEU A 226 2.48 15.00 -10.23
N VAL A 227 1.23 14.50 -10.11
CA VAL A 227 0.08 15.17 -10.72
C VAL A 227 -1.00 15.48 -9.69
N ASN A 228 -1.71 16.58 -9.94
CA ASN A 228 -2.87 16.98 -9.15
C ASN A 228 -4.12 16.83 -10.01
N VAL A 229 -5.14 16.18 -9.46
CA VAL A 229 -6.40 15.91 -10.13
C VAL A 229 -7.58 16.14 -9.20
N ARG A 230 -8.73 16.56 -9.78
CA ARG A 230 -10.01 16.46 -9.09
C ARG A 230 -10.85 15.37 -9.73
N HIS A 231 -11.70 14.75 -8.94
CA HIS A 231 -12.68 13.82 -9.48
C HIS A 231 -14.03 13.90 -8.78
N ILE A 232 -15.04 13.40 -9.48
CA ILE A 232 -16.38 13.17 -8.93
C ILE A 232 -16.68 11.68 -9.16
N LEU A 233 -16.88 10.92 -8.11
CA LEU A 233 -17.27 9.52 -8.21
C LEU A 233 -18.79 9.42 -8.28
N ALA A 234 -19.30 8.90 -9.41
CA ALA A 234 -20.62 8.32 -9.52
C ALA A 234 -20.51 6.83 -9.17
N GLY A 235 -20.64 6.50 -7.89
CA GLY A 235 -20.49 5.13 -7.38
C GLY A 235 -21.57 4.20 -7.93
N PHE A 236 -21.27 2.90 -7.98
CA PHE A 236 -22.28 1.91 -8.29
C PHE A 236 -23.26 1.80 -7.12
N GLU A 237 -24.56 1.76 -7.44
CA GLU A 237 -25.63 1.58 -6.47
C GLU A 237 -26.31 0.21 -6.69
N GLY A 238 -26.86 -0.37 -5.62
CA GLY A 238 -27.47 -1.70 -5.66
C GLY A 238 -26.43 -2.82 -5.53
N GLY A 239 -26.43 -3.72 -6.51
CA GLY A 239 -25.52 -4.87 -6.54
C GLY A 239 -25.97 -6.05 -5.71
N THR A 240 -25.37 -7.19 -5.96
CA THR A 240 -25.57 -8.44 -5.22
C THR A 240 -24.25 -8.84 -4.56
N THR A 241 -24.28 -8.98 -3.24
CA THR A 241 -23.10 -9.37 -2.46
C THR A 241 -23.16 -10.89 -2.21
N ASP A 242 -22.05 -11.59 -2.52
CA ASP A 242 -21.89 -13.02 -2.28
C ASP A 242 -21.52 -13.32 -0.82
N ASP A 243 -21.49 -14.60 -0.46
CA ASP A 243 -21.14 -15.06 0.91
C ASP A 243 -19.67 -14.72 1.30
N SER A 244 -18.83 -14.37 0.35
CA SER A 244 -17.45 -13.94 0.56
C SER A 244 -17.33 -12.41 0.72
N GLY A 245 -18.44 -11.67 0.60
CA GLY A 245 -18.48 -10.22 0.74
C GLY A 245 -18.17 -9.46 -0.56
N ASN A 246 -18.06 -10.13 -1.72
CA ASN A 246 -17.84 -9.47 -3.00
C ASN A 246 -19.16 -8.99 -3.58
N THR A 247 -19.24 -7.70 -3.93
CA THR A 247 -20.43 -7.13 -4.57
C THR A 247 -20.24 -7.08 -6.09
N THR A 248 -21.21 -7.62 -6.82
CA THR A 248 -21.28 -7.56 -8.28
C THR A 248 -22.45 -6.68 -8.70
N TYR A 249 -22.29 -5.95 -9.80
CA TYR A 249 -23.29 -5.04 -10.33
C TYR A 249 -23.72 -5.48 -11.73
N SER A 250 -25.02 -5.37 -11.99
CA SER A 250 -25.61 -5.64 -13.31
C SER A 250 -25.19 -4.58 -14.33
N ASP A 251 -25.39 -4.89 -15.62
CA ASP A 251 -25.11 -3.95 -16.70
C ASP A 251 -26.02 -2.70 -16.63
N GLU A 252 -27.25 -2.85 -16.11
CA GLU A 252 -28.18 -1.74 -15.89
C GLU A 252 -27.69 -0.80 -14.78
N GLU A 253 -27.19 -1.35 -13.65
CA GLU A 253 -26.64 -0.57 -12.54
C GLU A 253 -25.38 0.20 -12.97
N LYS A 254 -24.51 -0.48 -13.72
CA LYS A 254 -23.31 0.16 -14.30
C LYS A 254 -23.67 1.25 -15.31
N ALA A 255 -24.66 0.99 -16.17
CA ALA A 255 -25.13 2.00 -17.14
C ALA A 255 -25.75 3.21 -16.44
N ALA A 256 -26.47 3.02 -15.32
CA ALA A 256 -27.02 4.13 -14.53
C ALA A 256 -25.92 5.01 -13.94
N ALA A 257 -24.88 4.43 -13.33
CA ALA A 257 -23.73 5.15 -12.80
C ALA A 257 -22.97 5.90 -13.91
N LYS A 258 -22.82 5.27 -15.09
CA LYS A 258 -22.23 5.91 -16.27
C LYS A 258 -23.03 7.13 -16.72
N GLN A 259 -24.35 7.00 -16.81
CA GLN A 259 -25.23 8.11 -17.19
C GLN A 259 -25.12 9.26 -16.18
N THR A 260 -25.07 8.95 -14.87
CA THR A 260 -24.84 9.95 -13.82
C THR A 260 -23.51 10.69 -14.03
N ALA A 261 -22.44 9.99 -14.33
CA ALA A 261 -21.13 10.61 -14.58
C ALA A 261 -21.16 11.49 -15.85
N GLU A 262 -21.83 11.05 -16.92
CA GLU A 262 -22.01 11.83 -18.14
C GLU A 262 -22.84 13.10 -17.88
N ASP A 263 -23.91 13.01 -17.11
CA ASP A 263 -24.77 14.12 -16.73
C ASP A 263 -24.00 15.15 -15.88
N LEU A 264 -23.21 14.72 -14.89
CA LEU A 264 -22.36 15.59 -14.07
C LEU A 264 -21.30 16.31 -14.90
N LEU A 265 -20.64 15.62 -15.84
CA LEU A 265 -19.68 16.25 -16.74
C LEU A 265 -20.35 17.28 -17.64
N ASN A 266 -21.56 16.98 -18.14
CA ASN A 266 -22.34 17.89 -18.96
C ASN A 266 -22.86 19.10 -18.17
N GLU A 267 -23.32 18.90 -16.93
CA GLU A 267 -23.72 19.97 -16.01
C GLU A 267 -22.56 20.96 -15.81
N TRP A 268 -21.38 20.45 -15.47
CA TRP A 268 -20.20 21.29 -15.31
C TRP A 268 -19.84 22.04 -16.60
N LYS A 269 -19.84 21.36 -17.78
CA LYS A 269 -19.53 21.99 -19.08
C LYS A 269 -20.53 23.07 -19.51
N GLN A 270 -21.79 22.97 -19.10
CA GLN A 270 -22.82 23.96 -19.39
C GLN A 270 -22.81 25.12 -18.40
N GLY A 271 -22.15 24.97 -17.26
CA GLY A 271 -21.94 26.00 -16.25
C GLY A 271 -20.73 26.88 -16.53
N GLU A 272 -19.99 27.24 -15.48
CA GLU A 272 -18.81 28.12 -15.61
C GLU A 272 -17.60 27.35 -16.20
N ALA A 273 -17.59 26.02 -16.13
CA ALA A 273 -16.55 25.13 -16.64
C ALA A 273 -15.13 25.50 -16.15
N THR A 274 -15.02 25.93 -14.89
CA THR A 274 -13.77 26.26 -14.21
C THR A 274 -13.40 25.17 -13.20
N GLU A 275 -12.15 25.17 -12.72
CA GLU A 275 -11.73 24.27 -11.64
C GLU A 275 -12.57 24.49 -10.38
N ASP A 276 -12.81 25.75 -10.00
CA ASP A 276 -13.61 26.09 -8.81
C ASP A 276 -15.04 25.55 -8.91
N SER A 277 -15.68 25.68 -10.10
CA SER A 277 -17.02 25.11 -10.31
C SER A 277 -17.01 23.57 -10.32
N PHE A 278 -15.90 22.93 -10.74
CA PHE A 278 -15.74 21.48 -10.63
C PHE A 278 -15.61 21.06 -9.17
N ALA A 279 -14.80 21.77 -8.39
CA ALA A 279 -14.64 21.53 -6.96
C ALA A 279 -15.96 21.66 -6.19
N ALA A 280 -16.75 22.70 -6.48
CA ALA A 280 -18.08 22.89 -5.89
C ALA A 280 -19.02 21.73 -6.23
N LEU A 281 -19.05 21.30 -7.50
CA LEU A 281 -19.86 20.16 -7.94
C LEU A 281 -19.39 18.85 -7.29
N ALA A 282 -18.06 18.64 -7.15
CA ALA A 282 -17.49 17.48 -6.46
C ALA A 282 -17.93 17.43 -5.00
N THR A 283 -17.82 18.53 -4.26
CA THR A 283 -18.27 18.62 -2.86
C THR A 283 -19.76 18.26 -2.72
N GLU A 284 -20.60 18.65 -3.68
CA GLU A 284 -22.03 18.37 -3.64
C GLU A 284 -22.38 16.93 -4.03
N LYS A 285 -21.77 16.40 -5.10
CA LYS A 285 -22.26 15.23 -5.83
C LYS A 285 -21.41 13.97 -5.69
N THR A 286 -20.13 14.08 -5.32
CA THR A 286 -19.29 12.87 -5.26
C THR A 286 -19.77 11.89 -4.19
N THR A 287 -19.70 10.61 -4.49
CA THR A 287 -19.87 9.53 -3.50
C THR A 287 -18.54 9.13 -2.85
N ASP A 288 -17.41 9.70 -3.30
CA ASP A 288 -16.10 9.49 -2.67
C ASP A 288 -15.97 10.38 -1.42
N THR A 289 -16.10 9.75 -0.25
CA THR A 289 -15.99 10.43 1.04
C THR A 289 -14.57 10.90 1.34
N GLY A 290 -13.54 10.32 0.72
CA GLY A 290 -12.13 10.65 0.96
C GLY A 290 -11.72 11.99 0.37
N SER A 291 -12.36 12.44 -0.71
CA SER A 291 -12.04 13.70 -1.38
C SER A 291 -13.18 14.71 -1.39
N LYS A 292 -14.36 14.35 -0.86
CA LYS A 292 -15.57 15.19 -0.92
C LYS A 292 -15.35 16.59 -0.33
N ASP A 293 -14.77 16.65 0.88
CA ASP A 293 -14.67 17.89 1.66
C ASP A 293 -13.60 18.85 1.11
N ASN A 294 -12.70 18.37 0.24
CA ASN A 294 -11.73 19.20 -0.46
C ASN A 294 -12.04 19.40 -1.96
N GLY A 295 -13.30 19.21 -2.36
CA GLY A 295 -13.74 19.42 -3.75
C GLY A 295 -13.21 18.37 -4.73
N GLY A 296 -13.10 17.13 -4.28
CA GLY A 296 -12.64 16.01 -5.10
C GLY A 296 -11.14 16.01 -5.41
N LEU A 297 -10.32 16.81 -4.70
CA LEU A 297 -8.89 16.98 -4.97
C LEU A 297 -8.07 15.83 -4.44
N TYR A 298 -7.20 15.28 -5.29
CA TYR A 298 -6.04 14.47 -4.96
C TYR A 298 -4.78 15.19 -5.42
N GLU A 299 -3.94 15.55 -4.48
CA GLU A 299 -2.65 16.19 -4.72
C GLU A 299 -1.51 15.17 -4.72
N ASN A 300 -0.47 15.48 -5.48
CA ASN A 300 0.77 14.71 -5.53
C ASN A 300 0.54 13.22 -5.82
N VAL A 301 -0.39 12.93 -6.74
CA VAL A 301 -0.64 11.55 -7.19
C VAL A 301 0.59 11.04 -7.90
N TYR A 302 1.06 9.85 -7.53
CA TYR A 302 2.19 9.16 -8.13
C TYR A 302 1.75 7.87 -8.84
N PRO A 303 2.53 7.35 -9.80
CA PRO A 303 2.20 6.12 -10.52
C PRO A 303 1.99 4.93 -9.58
N GLY A 304 0.88 4.23 -9.77
CA GLY A 304 0.52 3.06 -8.97
C GLY A 304 -0.21 3.36 -7.66
N GLN A 305 -0.39 4.63 -7.28
CA GLN A 305 -1.16 5.00 -6.10
C GLN A 305 -2.66 4.72 -6.26
N MET A 306 -3.18 4.98 -7.46
CA MET A 306 -4.59 4.82 -7.78
C MET A 306 -4.86 3.53 -8.55
N VAL A 307 -6.12 3.06 -8.57
CA VAL A 307 -6.52 1.93 -9.41
C VAL A 307 -6.16 2.17 -10.87
N SER A 308 -5.82 1.10 -11.60
CA SER A 308 -5.13 1.15 -12.89
C SER A 308 -5.77 2.10 -13.91
N ALA A 309 -7.10 2.10 -14.05
CA ALA A 309 -7.78 2.95 -15.03
C ALA A 309 -7.67 4.44 -14.66
N PHE A 310 -7.82 4.79 -13.38
CA PHE A 310 -7.64 6.14 -12.86
C PHE A 310 -6.19 6.59 -13.02
N ASN A 311 -5.23 5.74 -12.61
CA ASN A 311 -3.80 5.97 -12.75
C ASN A 311 -3.40 6.26 -14.20
N ASN A 312 -3.84 5.42 -15.14
CA ASN A 312 -3.52 5.58 -16.56
C ASN A 312 -4.07 6.88 -17.14
N TRP A 313 -5.24 7.34 -16.66
CA TRP A 313 -5.77 8.62 -17.05
C TRP A 313 -4.92 9.78 -16.53
N CYS A 314 -4.48 9.73 -15.28
CA CYS A 314 -3.64 10.75 -14.65
C CYS A 314 -2.28 10.92 -15.36
N PHE A 315 -1.66 9.82 -15.75
CA PHE A 315 -0.29 9.80 -16.30
C PHE A 315 -0.23 9.71 -17.83
N ASP A 316 -1.34 9.95 -18.53
CA ASP A 316 -1.30 10.13 -19.98
C ASP A 316 -0.51 11.40 -20.31
N SER A 317 0.60 11.24 -21.01
CA SER A 317 1.55 12.33 -21.32
C SER A 317 0.95 13.46 -22.18
N SER A 318 -0.22 13.24 -22.75
CA SER A 318 -0.95 14.28 -23.54
C SER A 318 -1.80 15.21 -22.67
N ARG A 319 -1.98 14.91 -21.37
CA ARG A 319 -2.82 15.69 -20.45
C ARG A 319 -2.33 17.12 -20.27
N LYS A 320 -3.31 18.02 -20.22
CA LYS A 320 -3.10 19.44 -19.95
C LYS A 320 -4.05 19.92 -18.86
N PRO A 321 -3.65 20.92 -18.06
CA PRO A 321 -4.55 21.53 -17.09
C PRO A 321 -5.90 21.90 -17.72
N GLY A 322 -6.99 21.50 -17.07
CA GLY A 322 -8.36 21.67 -17.57
C GLY A 322 -8.90 20.52 -18.40
N ASP A 323 -8.08 19.50 -18.74
CA ASP A 323 -8.59 18.31 -19.42
C ASP A 323 -9.54 17.54 -18.51
N THR A 324 -10.65 17.05 -19.11
CA THR A 324 -11.65 16.23 -18.41
C THR A 324 -11.90 14.93 -19.12
N GLY A 325 -12.37 13.94 -18.38
CA GLY A 325 -12.72 12.63 -18.92
C GLY A 325 -13.63 11.86 -17.98
N ILE A 326 -14.07 10.69 -18.42
CA ILE A 326 -14.78 9.73 -17.58
C ILE A 326 -13.99 8.43 -17.58
N VAL A 327 -13.73 7.89 -16.39
CA VAL A 327 -12.97 6.65 -16.18
C VAL A 327 -13.82 5.66 -15.40
N GLU A 328 -13.92 4.44 -15.90
CA GLU A 328 -14.57 3.33 -15.20
C GLU A 328 -13.57 2.61 -14.30
N THR A 329 -13.99 2.33 -13.07
CA THR A 329 -13.26 1.51 -12.10
C THR A 329 -14.22 0.53 -11.43
N ASN A 330 -13.72 -0.29 -10.50
CA ASN A 330 -14.58 -1.17 -9.67
C ASN A 330 -15.45 -0.40 -8.65
N TYR A 331 -15.20 0.87 -8.44
CA TYR A 331 -16.00 1.71 -7.53
C TYR A 331 -17.17 2.43 -8.22
N GLY A 332 -17.09 2.61 -9.54
CA GLY A 332 -18.04 3.38 -10.34
C GLY A 332 -17.36 4.11 -11.48
N TYR A 333 -18.00 5.17 -11.94
CA TYR A 333 -17.48 6.06 -12.97
C TYR A 333 -16.98 7.36 -12.34
N HIS A 334 -15.71 7.67 -12.60
CA HIS A 334 -15.07 8.90 -12.14
C HIS A 334 -15.13 9.96 -13.25
N VAL A 335 -15.75 11.09 -12.97
CA VAL A 335 -15.56 12.31 -13.79
C VAL A 335 -14.24 12.91 -13.33
N MET A 336 -13.28 13.03 -14.23
CA MET A 336 -11.92 13.48 -13.97
C MET A 336 -11.70 14.91 -14.44
N TYR A 337 -10.93 15.67 -13.69
CA TYR A 337 -10.41 16.99 -14.06
C TYR A 337 -8.90 17.04 -13.75
N PHE A 338 -8.07 17.32 -14.75
CA PHE A 338 -6.64 17.44 -14.59
C PHE A 338 -6.27 18.85 -14.12
N VAL A 339 -5.83 18.99 -12.88
CA VAL A 339 -5.43 20.28 -12.31
C VAL A 339 -4.08 20.70 -12.86
N GLY A 340 -3.13 19.77 -12.91
CA GLY A 340 -1.80 20.03 -13.44
C GLY A 340 -0.73 19.09 -12.87
N GLN A 341 0.51 19.41 -13.19
CA GLN A 341 1.67 18.76 -12.62
C GLN A 341 2.11 19.50 -11.36
N SER A 342 2.59 18.77 -10.36
CA SER A 342 3.27 19.31 -9.19
C SER A 342 4.66 19.83 -9.59
N GLU A 343 5.21 20.76 -8.81
CA GLU A 343 6.62 21.13 -8.92
C GLU A 343 7.54 20.02 -8.38
N GLU A 344 7.02 19.17 -7.51
CA GLU A 344 7.74 18.06 -6.91
C GLU A 344 7.78 16.85 -7.85
N THR A 345 8.95 16.24 -7.98
CA THR A 345 9.11 14.97 -8.69
C THR A 345 8.77 13.78 -7.78
N TYR A 346 8.43 12.63 -8.39
CA TYR A 346 8.20 11.41 -7.62
C TYR A 346 9.45 10.99 -6.83
N ARG A 347 10.64 11.20 -7.40
CA ARG A 347 11.90 10.96 -6.70
C ARG A 347 12.04 11.81 -5.43
N GLU A 348 11.80 13.11 -5.53
CA GLU A 348 11.85 14.02 -4.38
C GLU A 348 10.84 13.64 -3.29
N TYR A 349 9.63 13.27 -3.70
CA TYR A 349 8.61 12.75 -2.80
C TYR A 349 9.10 11.51 -2.03
N LEU A 350 9.71 10.53 -2.73
CA LEU A 350 10.25 9.33 -2.10
C LEU A 350 11.37 9.65 -1.09
N ILE A 351 12.28 10.55 -1.46
CA ILE A 351 13.39 10.97 -0.60
C ILE A 351 12.85 11.70 0.65
N LYS A 352 11.89 12.60 0.49
CA LYS A 352 11.27 13.32 1.60
C LYS A 352 10.52 12.38 2.54
N THR A 353 9.85 11.36 2.01
CA THR A 353 9.19 10.32 2.81
C THR A 353 10.19 9.54 3.68
N ASP A 354 11.37 9.23 3.15
CA ASP A 354 12.44 8.59 3.91
C ASP A 354 13.02 9.52 4.98
N LEU A 355 13.28 10.78 4.62
CA LEU A 355 13.76 11.79 5.58
C LEU A 355 12.74 12.02 6.71
N GLU A 356 11.45 12.06 6.40
CA GLU A 356 10.37 12.14 7.40
C GLU A 356 10.40 10.92 8.33
N THR A 357 10.55 9.72 7.76
CA THR A 357 10.63 8.47 8.53
C THR A 357 11.84 8.46 9.46
N ASP A 358 13.00 8.88 8.98
CA ASP A 358 14.22 8.95 9.76
C ASP A 358 14.13 9.99 10.90
N ALA A 359 13.58 11.16 10.61
CA ALA A 359 13.35 12.22 11.60
C ALA A 359 12.35 11.77 12.65
N TYR A 360 11.23 11.17 12.24
CA TYR A 360 10.23 10.65 13.15
C TYR A 360 10.79 9.54 14.05
N ASN A 361 11.52 8.57 13.51
CA ASN A 361 12.13 7.49 14.27
C ASN A 361 13.16 8.04 15.30
N THR A 362 13.95 9.02 14.91
CA THR A 362 14.93 9.68 15.79
C THR A 362 14.22 10.38 16.94
N TRP A 363 13.18 11.16 16.65
CA TRP A 363 12.37 11.83 17.65
C TRP A 363 11.69 10.83 18.59
N TYR A 364 11.03 9.82 18.04
CA TYR A 364 10.30 8.81 18.82
C TYR A 364 11.23 8.02 19.75
N ASN A 365 12.38 7.55 19.26
CA ASN A 365 13.36 6.84 20.07
C ASN A 365 13.91 7.72 21.18
N THR A 366 14.18 9.00 20.90
CA THR A 366 14.61 9.98 21.94
C THR A 366 13.55 10.13 23.03
N LEU A 367 12.26 10.17 22.67
CA LEU A 367 11.18 10.22 23.66
C LEU A 367 11.14 8.93 24.51
N VAL A 368 11.23 7.78 23.89
CA VAL A 368 11.19 6.47 24.57
C VAL A 368 12.36 6.33 25.54
N GLU A 369 13.57 6.71 25.14
CA GLU A 369 14.78 6.67 25.96
C GLU A 369 14.74 7.66 27.14
N SER A 370 13.97 8.75 27.00
CA SER A 370 13.83 9.77 28.05
C SER A 370 12.87 9.41 29.17
N VAL A 371 12.13 8.29 29.05
CA VAL A 371 11.05 7.91 29.96
C VAL A 371 11.34 6.59 30.66
N ASP A 372 11.37 6.60 31.99
CA ASP A 372 11.32 5.38 32.82
C ASP A 372 9.91 4.77 32.75
N MET A 373 9.75 3.66 32.01
CA MET A 373 8.49 2.95 31.95
C MET A 373 8.33 2.03 33.16
N THR A 374 7.37 2.31 34.01
CA THR A 374 6.92 1.39 35.07
C THR A 374 5.61 0.73 34.64
N VAL A 375 5.61 -0.59 34.56
CA VAL A 375 4.36 -1.35 34.35
C VAL A 375 3.62 -1.39 35.70
N GLY A 376 2.39 -0.84 35.72
CA GLY A 376 1.51 -0.90 36.87
C GLY A 376 1.00 -2.33 37.15
N ASP A 377 0.09 -2.48 38.14
CA ASP A 377 -0.54 -3.77 38.44
C ASP A 377 -1.37 -4.28 37.26
N THR A 378 -0.87 -5.34 36.63
CA THR A 378 -1.51 -6.01 35.47
C THR A 378 -2.43 -7.17 35.87
N SER A 379 -2.64 -7.43 37.18
CA SER A 379 -3.46 -8.54 37.69
C SER A 379 -4.92 -8.50 37.25
N HIS A 380 -5.38 -7.35 36.75
CA HIS A 380 -6.75 -7.13 36.28
C HIS A 380 -6.88 -7.19 34.74
N ILE A 381 -5.79 -7.37 34.01
CA ILE A 381 -5.78 -7.41 32.55
C ILE A 381 -6.01 -8.83 32.06
N ARG A 382 -6.82 -9.00 31.04
CA ARG A 382 -6.98 -10.28 30.34
C ARG A 382 -5.76 -10.53 29.45
N THR A 383 -4.86 -11.40 29.92
CA THR A 383 -3.62 -11.73 29.20
C THR A 383 -3.84 -12.62 27.98
N ASP A 384 -4.98 -13.34 27.92
CA ASP A 384 -5.38 -14.16 26.76
C ASP A 384 -5.67 -13.31 25.50
N LEU A 385 -6.04 -12.05 25.64
CA LEU A 385 -6.24 -11.12 24.52
C LEU A 385 -4.94 -10.51 23.99
N VAL A 386 -3.93 -10.39 24.81
CA VAL A 386 -2.61 -9.84 24.41
C VAL A 386 -1.83 -10.84 23.54
N LEU A 387 -2.03 -12.14 23.77
CA LEU A 387 -1.35 -13.20 23.01
C LEU A 387 -1.94 -13.39 21.59
N SER A 388 -3.19 -13.00 21.35
CA SER A 388 -3.83 -13.12 20.04
C SER A 388 -3.47 -11.97 19.07
N ALA A 389 -2.91 -10.87 19.57
CA ALA A 389 -2.48 -9.73 18.74
C ALA A 389 -1.10 -9.92 18.11
N ASN A 390 -0.35 -10.95 18.54
CA ASN A 390 1.00 -11.27 18.05
C ASN A 390 1.09 -12.64 17.35
N SER A 391 -0.04 -13.25 16.96
CA SER A 391 -0.07 -14.52 16.22
C SER A 391 -0.53 -14.35 14.78
#